data_856039ed9f0e0768b1b213bb8790ee71
#
_entry.id   856039ed9f0e0768b1b213bb8790ee71
#
_cell.length_a   1.000
_cell.length_b   1.000
_cell.length_c   1.000
_cell.angle_alpha   90.00
_cell.angle_beta   90.00
_cell.angle_gamma   90.00
#
_symmetry.space_group_name_H-M   'P 1'
#
loop_
_entity.id
_entity.type
_entity.pdbx_description
1 polymer ?
#
loop_
_entity_poly.entity_id
_entity_poly.type
_entity_poly.pdbx_seq_one_letter_code
_entity_poly.pdbx_strand_id
1 'polypeptide(L)'
;MYQNKIAWVTGASSGIGEALVQELSKAGARVVLSARRESELMRVQKAAGLTNENSLILPMDMNETETFEEKIKSVIQRFGQIDYLFHNAGISQRGLVKDTSIDIDKKVMNVNFIGVVALTKSVLPFFLQRKSGHFVVTSSLVGRFGTPMRSAYSASKHALHGFFESLRAEVWKENIQVTIVCPGYIQTNISVNAVREDGKSYGKMDVNQANGMNPSVCAKKILLAVQKKKHEVLIGGKETLGVYLKRFFPSLLWRTIRNYNIKSTES
;
A
#
# COMPACT_ATOMS: atom_id res chain seq x y z
N MET A 1 6.77 16.49 -13.24
CA MET A 1 7.14 16.25 -11.82
C MET A 1 7.90 14.93 -11.67
N TYR A 2 7.43 13.85 -12.30
CA TYR A 2 8.06 12.53 -12.17
C TYR A 2 9.19 12.27 -13.19
N GLN A 3 9.33 13.10 -14.21
CA GLN A 3 10.37 12.96 -15.24
C GLN A 3 11.77 12.80 -14.62
N ASN A 4 12.46 11.71 -14.96
CA ASN A 4 13.79 11.33 -14.45
C ASN A 4 13.88 11.12 -12.92
N LYS A 5 12.75 11.09 -12.20
CA LYS A 5 12.71 10.79 -10.76
C LYS A 5 12.74 9.29 -10.51
N ILE A 6 13.39 8.89 -9.42
CA ILE A 6 13.47 7.49 -9.01
C ILE A 6 12.30 7.17 -8.09
N ALA A 7 11.40 6.32 -8.56
CA ALA A 7 10.22 5.88 -7.83
C ALA A 7 10.32 4.38 -7.51
N TRP A 8 10.44 4.05 -6.23
CA TRP A 8 10.45 2.66 -5.77
C TRP A 8 9.05 2.24 -5.35
N VAL A 9 8.49 1.19 -5.97
CA VAL A 9 7.14 0.68 -5.72
C VAL A 9 7.22 -0.72 -5.12
N THR A 10 6.79 -0.89 -3.86
CA THR A 10 6.61 -2.21 -3.27
C THR A 10 5.24 -2.78 -3.60
N GLY A 11 5.12 -4.12 -3.71
CA GLY A 11 3.88 -4.75 -4.18
C GLY A 11 3.57 -4.43 -5.64
N ALA A 12 4.61 -4.25 -6.46
CA ALA A 12 4.52 -3.83 -7.86
C ALA A 12 3.94 -4.89 -8.81
N SER A 13 3.78 -6.14 -8.36
CA SER A 13 3.43 -7.29 -9.22
C SER A 13 1.97 -7.36 -9.64
N SER A 14 1.08 -6.56 -9.05
CA SER A 14 -0.36 -6.58 -9.37
C SER A 14 -1.13 -5.37 -8.83
N GLY A 15 -2.36 -5.19 -9.28
CA GLY A 15 -3.34 -4.27 -8.72
C GLY A 15 -2.89 -2.80 -8.72
N ILE A 16 -3.00 -2.12 -7.58
CA ILE A 16 -2.62 -0.71 -7.44
C ILE A 16 -1.13 -0.51 -7.72
N GLY A 17 -0.26 -1.44 -7.26
CA GLY A 17 1.19 -1.34 -7.46
C GLY A 17 1.58 -1.45 -8.93
N GLU A 18 1.02 -2.40 -9.67
CA GLU A 18 1.19 -2.52 -11.13
C GLU A 18 0.71 -1.25 -11.85
N ALA A 19 -0.47 -0.75 -11.48
CA ALA A 19 -1.01 0.48 -12.05
C ALA A 19 -0.14 1.71 -11.74
N LEU A 20 0.43 1.81 -10.54
CA LEU A 20 1.40 2.85 -10.19
C LEU A 20 2.64 2.78 -11.07
N VAL A 21 3.21 1.58 -11.29
CA VAL A 21 4.36 1.39 -12.18
C VAL A 21 4.04 1.90 -13.59
N GLN A 22 2.89 1.53 -14.14
CA GLN A 22 2.46 1.96 -15.48
C GLN A 22 2.30 3.49 -15.58
N GLU A 23 1.63 4.11 -14.60
CA GLU A 23 1.41 5.57 -14.63
C GLU A 23 2.70 6.36 -14.34
N LEU A 24 3.62 5.85 -13.50
CA LEU A 24 4.94 6.42 -13.27
C LEU A 24 5.82 6.33 -14.52
N SER A 25 5.79 5.19 -15.23
CA SER A 25 6.48 5.03 -16.51
C SER A 25 6.00 6.06 -17.54
N LYS A 26 4.69 6.20 -17.73
CA LYS A 26 4.10 7.21 -18.62
C LYS A 26 4.48 8.65 -18.24
N ALA A 27 4.74 8.89 -16.96
CA ALA A 27 5.18 10.19 -16.44
C ALA A 27 6.70 10.41 -16.53
N GLY A 28 7.45 9.47 -17.15
CA GLY A 28 8.88 9.53 -17.37
C GLY A 28 9.74 9.25 -16.13
N ALA A 29 9.19 8.57 -15.12
CA ALA A 29 9.98 8.14 -13.96
C ALA A 29 10.87 6.93 -14.31
N ARG A 30 11.99 6.81 -13.60
CA ARG A 30 12.71 5.55 -13.47
C ARG A 30 12.11 4.77 -12.31
N VAL A 31 11.80 3.48 -12.51
CA VAL A 31 10.99 2.74 -11.57
C VAL A 31 11.75 1.54 -11.00
N VAL A 32 11.77 1.41 -9.67
CA VAL A 32 12.18 0.19 -8.98
C VAL A 32 10.92 -0.61 -8.65
N LEU A 33 10.85 -1.83 -9.18
CA LEU A 33 9.73 -2.75 -9.01
C LEU A 33 10.07 -3.81 -7.97
N SER A 34 9.36 -3.83 -6.84
CA SER A 34 9.60 -4.84 -5.80
C SER A 34 8.34 -5.61 -5.44
N ALA A 35 8.46 -6.92 -5.44
CA ALA A 35 7.53 -7.92 -4.92
C ALA A 35 8.27 -9.26 -4.84
N ARG A 36 7.63 -10.29 -4.28
CA ARG A 36 8.26 -11.62 -4.10
C ARG A 36 8.48 -12.38 -5.41
N ARG A 37 7.56 -12.25 -6.38
CA ARG A 37 7.57 -13.02 -7.63
C ARG A 37 8.24 -12.22 -8.74
N GLU A 38 9.47 -12.58 -9.07
CA GLU A 38 10.28 -11.91 -10.10
C GLU A 38 9.63 -11.99 -11.49
N SER A 39 9.07 -13.14 -11.86
CA SER A 39 8.38 -13.32 -13.15
C SER A 39 7.24 -12.32 -13.37
N GLU A 40 6.48 -12.03 -12.30
CA GLU A 40 5.41 -11.03 -12.36
C GLU A 40 5.96 -9.59 -12.45
N LEU A 41 7.10 -9.32 -11.82
CA LEU A 41 7.77 -8.02 -11.95
C LEU A 41 8.25 -7.81 -13.38
N MET A 42 8.83 -8.83 -14.02
CA MET A 42 9.23 -8.82 -15.44
C MET A 42 8.02 -8.58 -16.36
N ARG A 43 6.90 -9.26 -16.08
CA ARG A 43 5.65 -9.04 -16.82
C ARG A 43 5.19 -7.58 -16.74
N VAL A 44 5.19 -7.02 -15.53
CA VAL A 44 4.77 -5.62 -15.29
C VAL A 44 5.75 -4.64 -15.92
N GLN A 45 7.05 -4.85 -15.81
CA GLN A 45 8.09 -4.05 -16.46
C GLN A 45 7.83 -3.95 -17.97
N LYS A 46 7.65 -5.10 -18.63
CA LYS A 46 7.35 -5.16 -20.07
C LYS A 46 6.03 -4.47 -20.42
N ALA A 47 4.97 -4.73 -19.65
CA ALA A 47 3.65 -4.12 -19.87
C ALA A 47 3.65 -2.60 -19.68
N ALA A 48 4.54 -2.07 -18.84
CA ALA A 48 4.73 -0.64 -18.62
C ALA A 48 5.65 0.03 -19.65
N GLY A 49 6.20 -0.70 -20.62
CA GLY A 49 7.17 -0.18 -21.60
C GLY A 49 8.51 0.23 -20.96
N LEU A 50 8.84 -0.35 -19.81
CA LEU A 50 10.10 -0.12 -19.12
C LEU A 50 11.17 -1.08 -19.63
N THR A 51 12.42 -0.63 -19.58
CA THR A 51 13.62 -1.40 -19.93
C THR A 51 14.58 -1.46 -18.74
N ASN A 52 15.65 -2.24 -18.86
CA ASN A 52 16.69 -2.27 -17.83
C ASN A 52 17.42 -0.93 -17.67
N GLU A 53 17.32 -0.02 -18.64
CA GLU A 53 17.94 1.32 -18.54
C GLU A 53 17.19 2.25 -17.59
N ASN A 54 15.84 2.15 -17.59
CA ASN A 54 14.97 3.04 -16.82
C ASN A 54 14.22 2.36 -15.70
N SER A 55 14.51 1.08 -15.42
CA SER A 55 13.93 0.35 -14.30
C SER A 55 14.90 -0.65 -13.66
N LEU A 56 14.55 -1.10 -12.47
CA LEU A 56 15.21 -2.14 -11.72
C LEU A 56 14.17 -3.12 -11.17
N ILE A 57 14.28 -4.39 -11.55
CA ILE A 57 13.55 -5.48 -10.92
C ILE A 57 14.31 -5.85 -9.64
N LEU A 58 13.63 -5.78 -8.49
CA LEU A 58 14.23 -6.02 -7.20
C LEU A 58 13.31 -6.91 -6.35
N PRO A 59 13.42 -8.25 -6.48
CA PRO A 59 12.64 -9.19 -5.68
C PRO A 59 12.85 -8.96 -4.19
N MET A 60 11.73 -8.89 -3.42
CA MET A 60 11.77 -8.56 -2.01
C MET A 60 10.54 -9.12 -1.28
N ASP A 61 10.74 -9.75 -0.12
CA ASP A 61 9.69 -10.06 0.85
C ASP A 61 9.71 -9.03 1.98
N MET A 62 8.54 -8.51 2.34
CA MET A 62 8.40 -7.55 3.45
C MET A 62 8.67 -8.16 4.83
N ASN A 63 8.74 -9.50 4.95
CA ASN A 63 9.12 -10.17 6.18
C ASN A 63 10.65 -10.31 6.35
N GLU A 64 11.43 -10.21 5.29
CA GLU A 64 12.88 -10.37 5.27
C GLU A 64 13.57 -9.01 5.48
N THR A 65 13.33 -8.39 6.63
CA THR A 65 13.75 -7.00 6.92
C THR A 65 15.26 -6.83 6.92
N GLU A 66 16.01 -7.88 7.24
CA GLU A 66 17.48 -7.95 7.21
C GLU A 66 18.08 -7.76 5.83
N THR A 67 17.30 -8.03 4.76
CA THR A 67 17.76 -7.86 3.36
C THR A 67 17.63 -6.42 2.86
N PHE A 68 16.92 -5.53 3.57
CA PHE A 68 16.55 -4.22 3.05
C PHE A 68 17.74 -3.30 2.78
N GLU A 69 18.78 -3.35 3.61
CA GLU A 69 19.99 -2.54 3.39
C GLU A 69 20.69 -2.91 2.09
N GLU A 70 20.79 -4.20 1.75
CA GLU A 70 21.37 -4.67 0.49
C GLU A 70 20.51 -4.21 -0.69
N LYS A 71 19.17 -4.32 -0.57
CA LYS A 71 18.24 -3.85 -1.61
C LYS A 71 18.38 -2.34 -1.84
N ILE A 72 18.53 -1.55 -0.78
CA ILE A 72 18.74 -0.10 -0.90
C ILE A 72 20.08 0.20 -1.58
N LYS A 73 21.15 -0.49 -1.19
CA LYS A 73 22.47 -0.35 -1.84
C LYS A 73 22.37 -0.61 -3.35
N SER A 74 21.63 -1.63 -3.76
CA SER A 74 21.40 -1.94 -5.18
C SER A 74 20.68 -0.80 -5.92
N VAL A 75 19.67 -0.17 -5.30
CA VAL A 75 18.96 0.98 -5.88
C VAL A 75 19.87 2.19 -5.99
N ILE A 76 20.65 2.50 -4.93
CA ILE A 76 21.58 3.64 -4.91
C ILE A 76 22.70 3.42 -5.92
N GLN A 77 23.27 2.22 -6.00
CA GLN A 77 24.30 1.90 -7.00
C GLN A 77 23.76 2.07 -8.43
N ARG A 78 22.52 1.69 -8.69
CA ARG A 78 21.92 1.75 -10.03
C ARG A 78 21.51 3.15 -10.43
N PHE A 79 20.94 3.95 -9.52
CA PHE A 79 20.30 5.22 -9.85
C PHE A 79 20.84 6.43 -9.08
N GLY A 80 21.75 6.24 -8.13
CA GLY A 80 22.35 7.29 -7.31
C GLY A 80 21.46 7.81 -6.18
N GLN A 81 20.13 7.58 -6.26
CA GLN A 81 19.17 8.15 -5.32
C GLN A 81 17.82 7.42 -5.31
N ILE A 82 16.98 7.75 -4.33
CA ILE A 82 15.54 7.44 -4.27
C ILE A 82 14.82 8.77 -4.09
N ASP A 83 13.82 9.10 -4.92
CA ASP A 83 13.01 10.31 -4.75
C ASP A 83 11.65 10.01 -4.10
N TYR A 84 11.06 8.86 -4.47
CA TYR A 84 9.76 8.41 -3.96
C TYR A 84 9.84 6.95 -3.52
N LEU A 85 9.32 6.65 -2.34
CA LEU A 85 9.09 5.28 -1.90
C LEU A 85 7.59 5.05 -1.72
N PHE A 86 6.99 4.24 -2.61
CA PHE A 86 5.60 3.84 -2.57
C PHE A 86 5.48 2.53 -1.79
N HIS A 87 5.10 2.62 -0.53
CA HIS A 87 4.72 1.49 0.30
C HIS A 87 3.32 1.01 -0.08
N ASN A 88 3.27 0.09 -1.04
CA ASN A 88 2.01 -0.44 -1.53
C ASN A 88 1.87 -1.96 -1.27
N ALA A 89 2.96 -2.65 -0.94
CA ALA A 89 2.90 -4.05 -0.53
C ALA A 89 1.96 -4.26 0.67
N GLY A 90 1.21 -5.34 0.64
CA GLY A 90 0.32 -5.70 1.72
C GLY A 90 -0.54 -6.92 1.40
N ILE A 91 -1.02 -7.57 2.44
CA ILE A 91 -1.95 -8.69 2.38
C ILE A 91 -3.22 -8.35 3.15
N SER A 92 -4.36 -8.93 2.75
CA SER A 92 -5.61 -8.82 3.48
C SER A 92 -5.89 -10.07 4.30
N GLN A 93 -6.87 -10.00 5.18
CA GLN A 93 -7.36 -11.13 5.98
C GLN A 93 -8.87 -11.25 5.81
N ARG A 94 -9.36 -12.50 5.89
CA ARG A 94 -10.77 -12.86 5.93
C ARG A 94 -10.96 -13.94 7.00
N GLY A 95 -11.56 -13.57 8.11
CA GLY A 95 -11.88 -14.47 9.23
C GLY A 95 -12.45 -13.70 10.40
N LEU A 96 -13.34 -14.32 11.16
CA LEU A 96 -13.85 -13.75 12.41
C LEU A 96 -12.74 -13.74 13.45
N VAL A 97 -12.77 -12.76 14.37
CA VAL A 97 -11.75 -12.63 15.43
C VAL A 97 -11.64 -13.91 16.27
N LYS A 98 -12.76 -14.55 16.60
CA LYS A 98 -12.80 -15.78 17.41
C LYS A 98 -12.16 -16.99 16.72
N ASP A 99 -12.08 -17.00 15.38
CA ASP A 99 -11.61 -18.12 14.58
C ASP A 99 -10.20 -17.88 14.02
N THR A 100 -9.72 -16.63 14.03
CA THR A 100 -8.41 -16.24 13.51
C THR A 100 -7.32 -16.50 14.55
N SER A 101 -6.30 -17.28 14.22
CA SER A 101 -5.16 -17.50 15.11
C SER A 101 -4.27 -16.27 15.22
N ILE A 102 -3.59 -16.13 16.36
CA ILE A 102 -2.62 -15.05 16.60
C ILE A 102 -1.48 -15.04 15.56
N ASP A 103 -1.15 -16.18 14.97
CA ASP A 103 -0.10 -16.26 13.95
C ASP A 103 -0.52 -15.61 12.63
N ILE A 104 -1.81 -15.68 12.28
CA ILE A 104 -2.37 -14.93 11.16
C ILE A 104 -2.32 -13.43 11.44
N ASP A 105 -2.68 -13.01 12.66
CA ASP A 105 -2.61 -11.60 13.05
C ASP A 105 -1.15 -11.09 12.97
N LYS A 106 -0.18 -11.84 13.50
CA LYS A 106 1.26 -11.53 13.39
C LYS A 106 1.70 -11.45 11.94
N LYS A 107 1.32 -12.42 11.10
CA LYS A 107 1.68 -12.43 9.67
C LYS A 107 1.20 -11.17 8.96
N VAL A 108 -0.05 -10.76 9.20
CA VAL A 108 -0.61 -9.54 8.60
C VAL A 108 0.09 -8.29 9.11
N MET A 109 0.35 -8.21 10.42
CA MET A 109 1.10 -7.10 11.02
C MET A 109 2.53 -7.01 10.51
N ASN A 110 3.23 -8.13 10.38
CA ASN A 110 4.61 -8.16 9.89
C ASN A 110 4.71 -7.62 8.47
N VAL A 111 3.87 -8.10 7.56
CA VAL A 111 3.91 -7.66 6.15
C VAL A 111 3.44 -6.21 6.00
N ASN A 112 2.29 -5.86 6.63
CA ASN A 112 1.61 -4.60 6.35
C ASN A 112 2.14 -3.42 7.16
N PHE A 113 2.80 -3.68 8.30
CA PHE A 113 3.27 -2.65 9.21
C PHE A 113 4.75 -2.77 9.54
N ILE A 114 5.22 -3.87 10.14
CA ILE A 114 6.61 -3.99 10.59
C ILE A 114 7.59 -3.88 9.41
N GLY A 115 7.36 -4.62 8.32
CA GLY A 115 8.19 -4.52 7.11
C GLY A 115 8.16 -3.13 6.48
N VAL A 116 6.99 -2.47 6.48
CA VAL A 116 6.86 -1.08 5.99
C VAL A 116 7.68 -0.12 6.85
N VAL A 117 7.59 -0.25 8.19
CA VAL A 117 8.37 0.57 9.13
C VAL A 117 9.88 0.30 8.97
N ALA A 118 10.28 -0.97 8.87
CA ALA A 118 11.68 -1.34 8.67
C ALA A 118 12.26 -0.71 7.39
N LEU A 119 11.58 -0.88 6.24
CA LEU A 119 12.03 -0.28 4.98
C LEU A 119 12.05 1.25 5.04
N THR A 120 11.06 1.87 5.71
CA THR A 120 11.04 3.32 5.92
C THR A 120 12.28 3.77 6.70
N LYS A 121 12.60 3.11 7.84
CA LYS A 121 13.75 3.43 8.66
C LYS A 121 15.07 3.25 7.92
N SER A 122 15.18 2.25 7.06
CA SER A 122 16.38 2.01 6.25
C SER A 122 16.54 3.04 5.12
N VAL A 123 15.47 3.59 4.55
CA VAL A 123 15.53 4.63 3.49
C VAL A 123 15.62 6.04 4.07
N LEU A 124 15.08 6.29 5.26
CA LEU A 124 15.00 7.62 5.87
C LEU A 124 16.36 8.33 5.97
N PRO A 125 17.49 7.69 6.35
CA PRO A 125 18.80 8.36 6.38
C PRO A 125 19.22 8.97 5.05
N PHE A 126 18.91 8.32 3.93
CA PHE A 126 19.20 8.84 2.57
C PHE A 126 18.35 10.07 2.25
N PHE A 127 17.08 10.10 2.68
CA PHE A 127 16.21 11.27 2.51
C PHE A 127 16.68 12.42 3.39
N LEU A 128 17.06 12.17 4.64
CA LEU A 128 17.58 13.18 5.58
C LEU A 128 18.87 13.81 5.05
N GLN A 129 19.83 13.01 4.60
CA GLN A 129 21.09 13.48 4.03
C GLN A 129 20.87 14.42 2.83
N ARG A 130 19.90 14.08 1.97
CA ARG A 130 19.57 14.86 0.78
C ARG A 130 18.60 16.01 1.04
N LYS A 131 17.99 16.09 2.22
CA LYS A 131 16.88 16.98 2.54
C LYS A 131 15.77 16.94 1.48
N SER A 132 15.48 15.73 0.99
CA SER A 132 14.50 15.52 -0.09
C SER A 132 14.08 14.06 -0.13
N GLY A 133 12.78 13.81 -0.19
CA GLY A 133 12.19 12.49 -0.35
C GLY A 133 10.68 12.51 -0.12
N HIS A 134 9.99 11.48 -0.57
CA HIS A 134 8.55 11.36 -0.37
C HIS A 134 8.16 9.91 -0.08
N PHE A 135 7.66 9.66 1.12
CA PHE A 135 7.03 8.41 1.49
C PHE A 135 5.54 8.44 1.11
N VAL A 136 5.11 7.52 0.27
CA VAL A 136 3.71 7.36 -0.14
C VAL A 136 3.22 6.03 0.40
N VAL A 137 2.24 6.05 1.30
CA VAL A 137 1.85 4.88 2.09
C VAL A 137 0.43 4.47 1.79
N THR A 138 0.27 3.28 1.21
CA THR A 138 -1.04 2.71 0.93
C THR A 138 -1.64 2.09 2.20
N SER A 139 -2.47 2.86 2.88
CA SER A 139 -3.36 2.39 3.94
C SER A 139 -4.64 1.79 3.33
N SER A 140 -5.79 2.13 3.85
CA SER A 140 -7.13 1.76 3.37
C SER A 140 -8.18 2.61 4.10
N LEU A 141 -9.40 2.68 3.61
CA LEU A 141 -10.53 3.20 4.40
C LEU A 141 -10.71 2.43 5.71
N VAL A 142 -10.43 1.12 5.72
CA VAL A 142 -10.46 0.31 6.96
C VAL A 142 -9.25 0.57 7.87
N GLY A 143 -8.32 1.44 7.50
CA GLY A 143 -7.35 2.07 8.39
C GLY A 143 -7.92 3.25 9.18
N ARG A 144 -9.15 3.67 8.89
CA ARG A 144 -9.89 4.72 9.61
C ARG A 144 -11.06 4.18 10.41
N PHE A 145 -11.60 3.00 10.05
CA PHE A 145 -12.63 2.28 10.82
C PHE A 145 -12.51 0.78 10.56
N GLY A 146 -12.83 -0.03 11.59
CA GLY A 146 -12.82 -1.49 11.46
C GLY A 146 -14.08 -2.02 10.76
N THR A 147 -13.96 -3.18 10.13
CA THR A 147 -15.08 -3.93 9.54
C THR A 147 -15.02 -5.39 9.95
N PRO A 148 -16.13 -6.12 9.99
CA PRO A 148 -16.12 -7.55 10.28
C PRO A 148 -15.15 -8.32 9.37
N MET A 149 -14.62 -9.42 9.85
CA MET A 149 -13.74 -10.36 9.15
C MET A 149 -12.38 -9.79 8.71
N ARG A 150 -11.97 -8.59 9.17
CA ARG A 150 -10.75 -7.89 8.76
C ARG A 150 -9.99 -7.29 9.95
N SER A 151 -10.03 -7.92 11.12
CA SER A 151 -9.47 -7.36 12.36
C SER A 151 -7.99 -7.02 12.24
N ALA A 152 -7.14 -8.01 11.91
CA ALA A 152 -5.70 -7.80 11.73
C ALA A 152 -5.38 -6.84 10.59
N TYR A 153 -6.10 -6.95 9.48
CA TYR A 153 -5.94 -6.04 8.35
C TYR A 153 -6.26 -4.59 8.74
N SER A 154 -7.40 -4.37 9.40
CA SER A 154 -7.78 -3.04 9.87
C SER A 154 -6.78 -2.51 10.90
N ALA A 155 -6.34 -3.34 11.85
CA ALA A 155 -5.34 -2.98 12.84
C ALA A 155 -4.01 -2.55 12.18
N SER A 156 -3.51 -3.34 11.23
CA SER A 156 -2.27 -3.02 10.51
C SER A 156 -2.36 -1.70 9.74
N LYS A 157 -3.53 -1.43 9.12
CA LYS A 157 -3.74 -0.19 8.37
C LYS A 157 -3.96 1.03 9.29
N HIS A 158 -4.51 0.86 10.50
CA HIS A 158 -4.53 1.91 11.53
C HIS A 158 -3.12 2.22 12.06
N ALA A 159 -2.30 1.19 12.30
CA ALA A 159 -0.92 1.37 12.77
C ALA A 159 -0.08 2.23 11.83
N LEU A 160 -0.28 2.11 10.50
CA LEU A 160 0.38 2.97 9.51
C LEU A 160 0.05 4.46 9.73
N HIS A 161 -1.19 4.80 10.10
CA HIS A 161 -1.54 6.19 10.37
C HIS A 161 -0.75 6.75 11.54
N GLY A 162 -0.76 6.06 12.68
CA GLY A 162 -0.01 6.51 13.86
C GLY A 162 1.47 6.73 13.56
N PHE A 163 2.12 5.75 12.92
CA PHE A 163 3.54 5.82 12.60
C PHE A 163 3.88 6.95 11.61
N PHE A 164 3.15 7.03 10.48
CA PHE A 164 3.48 8.00 9.44
C PHE A 164 3.02 9.42 9.72
N GLU A 165 2.02 9.62 10.58
CA GLU A 165 1.65 10.93 11.11
C GLU A 165 2.75 11.46 12.03
N SER A 166 3.31 10.61 12.92
CA SER A 166 4.46 10.94 13.77
C SER A 166 5.70 11.26 12.94
N LEU A 167 6.06 10.38 12.00
CA LEU A 167 7.21 10.62 11.11
C LEU A 167 7.09 11.95 10.36
N ARG A 168 5.90 12.27 9.83
CA ARG A 168 5.66 13.56 9.15
C ARG A 168 5.95 14.74 10.05
N ALA A 169 5.54 14.66 11.31
CA ALA A 169 5.78 15.71 12.29
C ALA A 169 7.28 15.84 12.65
N GLU A 170 8.02 14.74 12.65
CA GLU A 170 9.45 14.74 12.94
C GLU A 170 10.29 15.34 11.80
N VAL A 171 9.93 15.03 10.54
CA VAL A 171 10.76 15.38 9.36
C VAL A 171 10.29 16.62 8.61
N TRP A 172 9.35 17.42 9.15
CA TRP A 172 8.77 18.54 8.43
C TRP A 172 9.77 19.63 8.02
N LYS A 173 10.87 19.81 8.79
CA LYS A 173 11.95 20.75 8.48
C LYS A 173 12.94 20.23 7.43
N GLU A 174 12.92 18.92 7.15
CA GLU A 174 13.89 18.25 6.30
C GLU A 174 13.42 18.16 4.83
N ASN A 175 12.34 18.87 4.47
CA ASN A 175 11.72 18.82 3.15
C ASN A 175 11.36 17.39 2.69
N ILE A 176 11.11 16.49 3.64
CA ILE A 176 10.64 15.12 3.40
C ILE A 176 9.13 15.13 3.51
N GLN A 177 8.46 14.56 2.51
CA GLN A 177 7.00 14.49 2.43
C GLN A 177 6.49 13.12 2.83
N VAL A 178 5.30 13.08 3.42
CA VAL A 178 4.58 11.83 3.74
C VAL A 178 3.12 11.98 3.30
N THR A 179 2.70 11.12 2.36
CA THR A 179 1.31 11.04 1.91
C THR A 179 0.72 9.69 2.27
N ILE A 180 -0.34 9.66 3.07
CA ILE A 180 -1.10 8.45 3.37
C ILE A 180 -2.27 8.36 2.39
N VAL A 181 -2.36 7.23 1.70
CA VAL A 181 -3.42 6.94 0.72
C VAL A 181 -4.39 5.95 1.35
N CYS A 182 -5.68 6.26 1.33
CA CYS A 182 -6.73 5.43 1.88
C CYS A 182 -7.69 4.97 0.76
N PRO A 183 -7.35 3.90 0.02
CA PRO A 183 -8.25 3.35 -0.99
C PRO A 183 -9.48 2.69 -0.34
N GLY A 184 -10.63 2.83 -1.02
CA GLY A 184 -11.82 2.02 -0.78
C GLY A 184 -11.77 0.73 -1.62
N TYR A 185 -12.87 0.44 -2.32
CA TYR A 185 -12.92 -0.74 -3.20
C TYR A 185 -12.24 -0.44 -4.54
N ILE A 186 -11.15 -1.14 -4.80
CA ILE A 186 -10.40 -1.05 -6.06
C ILE A 186 -10.36 -2.45 -6.68
N GLN A 187 -10.61 -2.60 -7.97
CA GLN A 187 -10.62 -3.86 -8.72
C GLN A 187 -9.24 -4.53 -8.70
N THR A 188 -8.95 -5.31 -7.68
CA THR A 188 -7.68 -6.02 -7.48
C THR A 188 -7.92 -7.40 -6.88
N ASN A 189 -6.92 -8.27 -6.97
CA ASN A 189 -7.00 -9.61 -6.39
C ASN A 189 -6.69 -9.66 -4.87
N ILE A 190 -6.76 -8.53 -4.17
CA ILE A 190 -6.44 -8.47 -2.73
C ILE A 190 -7.41 -9.31 -1.88
N SER A 191 -8.69 -9.42 -2.28
CA SER A 191 -9.64 -10.30 -1.61
C SER A 191 -9.38 -11.76 -1.92
N VAL A 192 -9.10 -12.10 -3.17
CA VAL A 192 -8.77 -13.48 -3.60
C VAL A 192 -7.55 -14.02 -2.86
N ASN A 193 -6.52 -13.16 -2.71
CA ASN A 193 -5.26 -13.50 -2.04
C ASN A 193 -5.29 -13.25 -0.53
N ALA A 194 -6.45 -12.89 0.06
CA ALA A 194 -6.56 -12.67 1.49
C ALA A 194 -6.29 -13.96 2.28
N VAL A 195 -5.64 -13.85 3.43
CA VAL A 195 -5.37 -15.00 4.31
C VAL A 195 -6.62 -15.30 5.12
N ARG A 196 -7.06 -16.55 5.11
CA ARG A 196 -8.14 -17.05 5.94
C ARG A 196 -7.64 -17.42 7.33
N GLU A 197 -8.61 -17.73 8.23
CA GLU A 197 -8.36 -18.23 9.58
C GLU A 197 -7.54 -19.54 9.61
N ASP A 198 -7.60 -20.35 8.55
CA ASP A 198 -6.84 -21.60 8.38
C ASP A 198 -5.46 -21.41 7.70
N GLY A 199 -5.07 -20.16 7.43
CA GLY A 199 -3.81 -19.80 6.76
C GLY A 199 -3.84 -19.92 5.24
N LYS A 200 -4.90 -20.46 4.66
CA LYS A 200 -5.05 -20.61 3.21
C LYS A 200 -5.51 -19.29 2.57
N SER A 201 -5.43 -19.25 1.24
CA SER A 201 -5.99 -18.15 0.45
C SER A 201 -7.51 -18.19 0.48
N TYR A 202 -8.15 -17.01 0.57
CA TYR A 202 -9.61 -16.91 0.55
C TYR A 202 -10.22 -17.39 -0.77
N GLY A 203 -9.53 -17.18 -1.90
CA GLY A 203 -9.88 -17.73 -3.22
C GLY A 203 -11.10 -17.12 -3.89
N LYS A 204 -11.82 -16.20 -3.21
CA LYS A 204 -13.05 -15.57 -3.74
C LYS A 204 -12.86 -14.06 -3.93
N MET A 205 -13.49 -13.54 -4.98
CA MET A 205 -13.56 -12.11 -5.22
C MET A 205 -14.74 -11.50 -4.46
N ASP A 206 -14.49 -10.54 -3.58
CA ASP A 206 -15.57 -9.77 -2.95
C ASP A 206 -16.37 -8.98 -4.01
N VAL A 207 -17.69 -9.01 -3.96
CA VAL A 207 -18.57 -8.31 -4.91
C VAL A 207 -18.25 -6.80 -4.99
N ASN A 208 -18.06 -6.16 -3.85
CA ASN A 208 -17.69 -4.73 -3.81
C ASN A 208 -16.30 -4.48 -4.42
N GLN A 209 -15.38 -5.42 -4.31
CA GLN A 209 -14.05 -5.35 -4.90
C GLN A 209 -14.12 -5.49 -6.42
N ALA A 210 -14.95 -6.43 -6.92
CA ALA A 210 -15.18 -6.64 -8.35
C ALA A 210 -15.78 -5.39 -9.02
N ASN A 211 -16.69 -4.70 -8.33
CA ASN A 211 -17.35 -3.48 -8.80
C ASN A 211 -16.61 -2.20 -8.36
N GLY A 212 -15.41 -2.31 -7.82
CA GLY A 212 -14.63 -1.19 -7.35
C GLY A 212 -14.06 -0.31 -8.45
N MET A 213 -13.32 0.72 -8.04
CA MET A 213 -12.64 1.63 -8.98
C MET A 213 -11.53 0.88 -9.74
N ASN A 214 -11.36 1.23 -11.01
CA ASN A 214 -10.26 0.71 -11.82
C ASN A 214 -8.89 1.10 -11.22
N PRO A 215 -7.91 0.16 -11.11
CA PRO A 215 -6.58 0.44 -10.54
C PRO A 215 -5.83 1.59 -11.19
N SER A 216 -5.92 1.77 -12.53
CA SER A 216 -5.27 2.88 -13.23
C SER A 216 -5.85 4.23 -12.80
N VAL A 217 -7.18 4.32 -12.63
CA VAL A 217 -7.83 5.54 -12.10
C VAL A 217 -7.37 5.82 -10.66
N CYS A 218 -7.26 4.78 -9.83
CA CYS A 218 -6.73 4.90 -8.48
C CYS A 218 -5.28 5.41 -8.50
N ALA A 219 -4.41 4.81 -9.31
CA ALA A 219 -3.00 5.22 -9.44
C ALA A 219 -2.86 6.69 -9.86
N LYS A 220 -3.63 7.14 -10.85
CA LYS A 220 -3.64 8.56 -11.28
C LYS A 220 -4.04 9.50 -10.14
N LYS A 221 -5.05 9.13 -9.34
CA LYS A 221 -5.46 9.92 -8.16
C LYS A 221 -4.37 9.94 -7.09
N ILE A 222 -3.66 8.82 -6.87
CA ILE A 222 -2.51 8.76 -5.96
C ILE A 222 -1.42 9.72 -6.44
N LEU A 223 -0.99 9.62 -7.70
CA LEU A 223 0.08 10.47 -8.24
C LEU A 223 -0.29 11.96 -8.19
N LEU A 224 -1.55 12.31 -8.44
CA LEU A 224 -2.04 13.68 -8.30
C LEU A 224 -2.00 14.16 -6.84
N ALA A 225 -2.35 13.31 -5.88
CA ALA A 225 -2.29 13.63 -4.45
C ALA A 225 -0.83 13.86 -3.99
N VAL A 226 0.09 13.02 -4.44
CA VAL A 226 1.54 13.14 -4.20
C VAL A 226 2.08 14.44 -4.81
N GLN A 227 1.69 14.76 -6.04
CA GLN A 227 2.06 16.01 -6.72
C GLN A 227 1.61 17.24 -5.92
N LYS A 228 0.39 17.19 -5.35
CA LYS A 228 -0.17 18.23 -4.51
C LYS A 228 0.31 18.19 -3.06
N LYS A 229 1.27 17.31 -2.74
CA LYS A 229 1.82 17.12 -1.38
C LYS A 229 0.73 16.93 -0.31
N LYS A 230 -0.36 16.22 -0.67
CA LYS A 230 -1.45 15.97 0.29
C LYS A 230 -0.95 15.07 1.43
N HIS A 231 -1.27 15.41 2.66
CA HIS A 231 -0.94 14.61 3.83
C HIS A 231 -1.71 13.29 3.84
N GLU A 232 -2.97 13.34 3.41
CA GLU A 232 -3.86 12.19 3.31
C GLU A 232 -4.81 12.35 2.13
N VAL A 233 -5.18 11.21 1.52
CA VAL A 233 -6.19 11.18 0.46
C VAL A 233 -7.08 9.94 0.57
N LEU A 234 -8.39 10.17 0.59
CA LEU A 234 -9.39 9.11 0.47
C LEU A 234 -9.69 8.89 -1.02
N ILE A 235 -9.58 7.65 -1.49
CA ILE A 235 -9.80 7.31 -2.91
C ILE A 235 -10.83 6.19 -2.98
N GLY A 236 -12.02 6.51 -3.46
CA GLY A 236 -13.13 5.55 -3.55
C GLY A 236 -14.40 6.22 -4.06
N GLY A 237 -15.50 5.54 -3.85
CA GLY A 237 -16.85 6.01 -4.10
C GLY A 237 -17.55 6.45 -2.81
N LYS A 238 -18.82 6.05 -2.67
CA LYS A 238 -19.67 6.39 -1.51
C LYS A 238 -19.14 5.83 -0.18
N GLU A 239 -18.36 4.75 -0.22
CA GLU A 239 -17.75 4.13 0.96
C GLU A 239 -16.77 5.06 1.71
N THR A 240 -16.25 6.09 1.06
CA THR A 240 -15.40 7.12 1.69
C THR A 240 -16.16 7.91 2.76
N LEU A 241 -17.50 8.02 2.64
CA LEU A 241 -18.36 8.67 3.63
C LEU A 241 -18.28 7.99 5.01
N GLY A 242 -17.93 6.68 5.06
CA GLY A 242 -17.73 5.95 6.31
C GLY A 242 -16.69 6.59 7.23
N VAL A 243 -15.67 7.23 6.68
CA VAL A 243 -14.64 7.94 7.46
C VAL A 243 -15.24 9.15 8.18
N TYR A 244 -16.07 9.93 7.50
CA TYR A 244 -16.75 11.09 8.07
C TYR A 244 -17.84 10.65 9.06
N LEU A 245 -18.58 9.58 8.74
CA LEU A 245 -19.56 9.01 9.68
C LEU A 245 -18.89 8.56 10.98
N LYS A 246 -17.72 7.92 10.91
CA LYS A 246 -16.96 7.56 12.13
C LYS A 246 -16.62 8.79 12.95
N ARG A 247 -16.20 9.88 12.30
CA ARG A 247 -15.74 11.09 12.99
C ARG A 247 -16.88 11.83 13.69
N PHE A 248 -18.02 11.98 13.01
CA PHE A 248 -19.09 12.87 13.47
C PHE A 248 -20.31 12.11 14.03
N PHE A 249 -20.55 10.90 13.54
CA PHE A 249 -21.74 10.07 13.90
C PHE A 249 -21.34 8.61 14.14
N PRO A 250 -20.47 8.31 15.11
CA PRO A 250 -19.91 6.95 15.29
C PRO A 250 -20.98 5.89 15.53
N SER A 251 -22.03 6.19 16.30
CA SER A 251 -23.13 5.25 16.57
C SER A 251 -23.88 4.84 15.29
N LEU A 252 -24.04 5.76 14.33
CA LEU A 252 -24.67 5.46 13.05
C LEU A 252 -23.79 4.54 12.20
N LEU A 253 -22.49 4.82 12.15
CA LEU A 253 -21.55 3.95 11.45
C LEU A 253 -21.58 2.53 12.03
N TRP A 254 -21.55 2.38 13.37
CA TRP A 254 -21.56 1.05 14.00
C TRP A 254 -22.85 0.28 13.73
N ARG A 255 -24.00 0.95 13.70
CA ARG A 255 -25.25 0.33 13.27
C ARG A 255 -25.19 -0.18 11.83
N THR A 256 -24.59 0.59 10.93
CA THR A 256 -24.42 0.22 9.52
C THR A 256 -23.45 -0.96 9.37
N ILE A 257 -22.29 -0.91 10.03
CA ILE A 257 -21.24 -1.94 9.91
C ILE A 257 -21.70 -3.29 10.49
N ARG A 258 -22.35 -3.33 11.65
CA ARG A 258 -22.81 -4.59 12.25
C ARG A 258 -23.90 -5.28 11.44
N ASN A 259 -24.69 -4.50 10.69
CA ASN A 259 -25.71 -4.98 9.79
C ASN A 259 -25.18 -5.24 8.37
N TYR A 260 -23.86 -4.97 8.14
CA TYR A 260 -23.20 -5.27 6.89
C TYR A 260 -23.20 -6.78 6.69
N ASN A 261 -23.99 -7.22 5.72
CA ASN A 261 -24.30 -8.62 5.53
C ASN A 261 -23.06 -9.38 5.11
N ILE A 262 -22.54 -10.24 5.97
CA ILE A 262 -21.47 -11.20 5.67
C ILE A 262 -21.88 -12.13 4.50
N LYS A 263 -23.21 -12.25 4.25
CA LYS A 263 -23.79 -13.06 3.16
C LYS A 263 -23.37 -12.65 1.74
N SER A 264 -22.78 -11.48 1.52
CA SER A 264 -22.18 -11.12 0.22
C SER A 264 -20.92 -11.93 -0.12
N THR A 265 -20.45 -12.80 0.78
CA THR A 265 -19.28 -13.66 0.62
C THR A 265 -19.65 -15.13 0.45
N GLU A 266 -20.92 -15.50 0.51
CA GLU A 266 -21.39 -16.90 0.43
C GLU A 266 -22.05 -17.29 -0.92
N SER A 267 -22.18 -16.36 -1.87
CA SER A 267 -22.70 -16.62 -3.22
C SER A 267 -21.61 -16.86 -4.24
#